data_85af1a7233615a0d7dc07d8011e19db9
#
_entry.id   85af1a7233615a0d7dc07d8011e19db9
#
_cell.length_a   1.000
_cell.length_b   1.000
_cell.length_c   1.000
_cell.angle_alpha   90.00
_cell.angle_beta   90.00
_cell.angle_gamma   90.00
#
_symmetry.space_group_name_H-M   'P 1'
#
loop_
_entity.id
_entity.type
_entity.pdbx_description
1 polymer ?
#
loop_
_entity_poly.entity_id
_entity_poly.type
_entity_poly.pdbx_seq_one_letter_code
_entity_poly.pdbx_strand_id
1 'polypeptide(L)'
;MRTKVALFTSGLGTNHGGVGVVAQLIVSALQTDADVAVSVHPPSLPRILRFGIVGIRSYLAGLTRPDFVFYDHVHLATLHAAIPALRRIPYGVFLHGIEVWVPLLGRRQEALLGANVLIVNSVATEVLARKVNPWLPKAKVVWLGVPGHARPADVRSSRPIGLIVGRMASAERLKGHDSLMDAWPEICAAVPDAKLVMVGTGDDERRLHRRAVQERLNGVEFLGYISDERRDHIYQSSRMLFYPSKQEGFGLAGTEAASFDLPVLGLAGTVTEELFPPGTGVVLASSLAKPDIVDAVAPLLKDAALASELGRAAWERVQNNFLEEHFRARFRKALDDFIPYSGTVKSSLKAS
;
A
#
# COMPACT_ATOMS: atom_id res chain seq x y z
N MET A 1 -31.92 -11.50 -1.34
CA MET A 1 -31.05 -11.36 -2.53
C MET A 1 -29.74 -10.73 -2.07
N ARG A 2 -28.59 -11.20 -2.55
CA ARG A 2 -27.31 -10.54 -2.27
C ARG A 2 -27.22 -9.24 -3.05
N THR A 3 -26.58 -8.22 -2.47
CA THR A 3 -26.30 -6.94 -3.16
C THR A 3 -25.41 -7.16 -4.37
N LYS A 4 -25.76 -6.60 -5.51
CA LYS A 4 -24.93 -6.66 -6.72
C LYS A 4 -23.99 -5.49 -6.78
N VAL A 5 -22.69 -5.76 -6.82
CA VAL A 5 -21.64 -4.72 -6.86
C VAL A 5 -20.86 -4.82 -8.17
N ALA A 6 -20.72 -3.72 -8.87
CA ALA A 6 -19.78 -3.60 -9.99
C ALA A 6 -18.49 -2.94 -9.52
N LEU A 7 -17.37 -3.65 -9.57
CA LEU A 7 -16.04 -3.12 -9.27
C LEU A 7 -15.28 -2.81 -10.55
N PHE A 8 -14.81 -1.59 -10.66
CA PHE A 8 -13.91 -1.13 -11.73
C PHE A 8 -12.50 -0.95 -11.17
N THR A 9 -11.54 -1.66 -11.74
CA THR A 9 -10.15 -1.66 -11.30
C THR A 9 -9.16 -1.51 -12.46
N SER A 10 -8.00 -0.95 -12.19
CA SER A 10 -6.90 -0.82 -13.15
C SER A 10 -6.06 -2.08 -13.29
N GLY A 11 -6.15 -3.03 -12.35
CA GLY A 11 -5.44 -4.30 -12.37
C GLY A 11 -5.67 -5.10 -11.09
N LEU A 12 -5.37 -6.39 -11.13
CA LEU A 12 -5.48 -7.30 -9.98
C LEU A 12 -4.15 -7.99 -9.71
N GLY A 13 -3.83 -8.17 -8.43
CA GLY A 13 -2.68 -8.94 -7.96
C GLY A 13 -1.34 -8.19 -8.02
N THR A 14 -0.29 -8.88 -7.60
CA THR A 14 1.06 -8.33 -7.38
C THR A 14 1.73 -7.81 -8.67
N ASN A 15 1.40 -8.37 -9.83
CA ASN A 15 1.90 -7.91 -11.14
C ASN A 15 1.51 -6.45 -11.48
N HIS A 16 0.52 -5.88 -10.79
CA HIS A 16 0.08 -4.50 -10.94
C HIS A 16 0.54 -3.59 -9.78
N GLY A 17 1.53 -4.07 -9.00
CA GLY A 17 2.07 -3.34 -7.84
C GLY A 17 1.05 -3.17 -6.72
N GLY A 18 1.29 -2.21 -5.82
CA GLY A 18 0.43 -1.99 -4.65
C GLY A 18 -1.04 -1.74 -4.98
N VAL A 19 -1.35 -1.06 -6.09
CA VAL A 19 -2.75 -0.82 -6.51
C VAL A 19 -3.46 -2.15 -6.84
N GLY A 20 -2.77 -3.07 -7.53
CA GLY A 20 -3.33 -4.38 -7.83
C GLY A 20 -3.57 -5.25 -6.59
N VAL A 21 -2.69 -5.16 -5.60
CA VAL A 21 -2.85 -5.83 -4.29
C VAL A 21 -4.09 -5.28 -3.57
N VAL A 22 -4.24 -3.95 -3.53
CA VAL A 22 -5.42 -3.31 -2.91
C VAL A 22 -6.70 -3.71 -3.63
N ALA A 23 -6.69 -3.74 -4.96
CA ALA A 23 -7.85 -4.19 -5.74
C ALA A 23 -8.24 -5.64 -5.41
N GLN A 24 -7.26 -6.52 -5.21
CA GLN A 24 -7.50 -7.92 -4.81
C GLN A 24 -8.11 -8.00 -3.40
N LEU A 25 -7.64 -7.20 -2.45
CA LEU A 25 -8.22 -7.09 -1.11
C LEU A 25 -9.68 -6.60 -1.17
N ILE A 26 -9.96 -5.60 -1.99
CA ILE A 26 -11.32 -5.08 -2.22
C ILE A 26 -12.25 -6.17 -2.78
N VAL A 27 -11.79 -6.91 -3.81
CA VAL A 27 -12.55 -8.04 -4.37
C VAL A 27 -12.88 -9.06 -3.29
N SER A 28 -11.87 -9.51 -2.54
CA SER A 28 -12.03 -10.50 -1.46
C SER A 28 -13.03 -10.02 -0.40
N ALA A 29 -12.95 -8.74 -0.01
CA ALA A 29 -13.85 -8.16 0.98
C ALA A 29 -15.29 -8.07 0.47
N LEU A 30 -15.50 -7.63 -0.76
CA LEU A 30 -16.83 -7.50 -1.35
C LEU A 30 -17.51 -8.85 -1.60
N GLN A 31 -16.76 -9.85 -2.09
CA GLN A 31 -17.29 -11.18 -2.40
C GLN A 31 -17.85 -11.93 -1.18
N THR A 32 -17.49 -11.52 0.02
CA THR A 32 -18.02 -12.11 1.24
C THR A 32 -19.54 -11.85 1.37
N ASP A 33 -20.00 -10.63 1.01
CA ASP A 33 -21.38 -10.17 1.28
C ASP A 33 -22.18 -9.80 0.02
N ALA A 34 -21.52 -9.67 -1.12
CA ALA A 34 -22.14 -9.23 -2.36
C ALA A 34 -21.82 -10.16 -3.54
N ASP A 35 -22.63 -10.07 -4.59
CA ASP A 35 -22.34 -10.64 -5.90
C ASP A 35 -21.52 -9.61 -6.70
N VAL A 36 -20.24 -9.88 -6.92
CA VAL A 36 -19.29 -8.90 -7.45
C VAL A 36 -18.96 -9.19 -8.91
N ALA A 37 -19.28 -8.23 -9.78
CA ALA A 37 -18.82 -8.21 -11.16
C ALA A 37 -17.56 -7.33 -11.27
N VAL A 38 -16.41 -7.93 -11.60
CA VAL A 38 -15.14 -7.21 -11.69
C VAL A 38 -14.84 -6.84 -13.14
N SER A 39 -14.55 -5.56 -13.37
CA SER A 39 -14.13 -5.03 -14.67
C SER A 39 -12.71 -4.48 -14.58
N VAL A 40 -11.74 -5.16 -15.23
CA VAL A 40 -10.33 -4.77 -15.21
C VAL A 40 -10.01 -3.89 -16.41
N HIS A 41 -9.34 -2.77 -16.16
CA HIS A 41 -9.00 -1.73 -17.15
C HIS A 41 -7.50 -1.41 -17.11
N PRO A 42 -6.65 -2.27 -17.71
CA PRO A 42 -5.21 -2.12 -17.62
C PRO A 42 -4.74 -0.79 -18.25
N PRO A 43 -3.78 -0.10 -17.63
CA PRO A 43 -3.25 1.17 -18.12
C PRO A 43 -2.48 1.08 -19.45
N SER A 44 -2.12 -0.15 -19.88
CA SER A 44 -1.38 -0.42 -21.12
C SER A 44 -2.18 -0.21 -22.41
N LEU A 45 -3.51 -0.16 -22.33
CA LEU A 45 -4.34 0.07 -23.52
C LEU A 45 -4.30 1.54 -23.96
N PRO A 46 -4.26 1.83 -25.28
CA PRO A 46 -4.40 3.19 -25.81
C PRO A 46 -5.65 3.89 -25.26
N ARG A 47 -5.53 5.18 -24.96
CA ARG A 47 -6.62 5.95 -24.33
C ARG A 47 -7.99 5.75 -25.00
N ILE A 48 -8.04 5.79 -26.33
CA ILE A 48 -9.29 5.66 -27.11
C ILE A 48 -9.90 4.27 -26.93
N LEU A 49 -9.09 3.20 -27.02
CA LEU A 49 -9.54 1.83 -26.80
C LEU A 49 -9.96 1.59 -25.36
N ARG A 50 -9.25 2.20 -24.42
CA ARG A 50 -9.60 2.16 -22.99
C ARG A 50 -11.00 2.71 -22.75
N PHE A 51 -11.29 3.90 -23.27
CA PHE A 51 -12.61 4.52 -23.16
C PHE A 51 -13.72 3.69 -23.82
N GLY A 52 -13.45 3.08 -24.99
CA GLY A 52 -14.41 2.22 -25.68
C GLY A 52 -14.73 0.95 -24.89
N ILE A 53 -13.72 0.20 -24.47
CA ILE A 53 -13.89 -1.06 -23.70
C ILE A 53 -14.49 -0.76 -22.31
N VAL A 54 -14.02 0.27 -21.61
CA VAL A 54 -14.59 0.72 -20.35
C VAL A 54 -16.05 1.11 -20.54
N GLY A 55 -16.35 1.90 -21.57
CA GLY A 55 -17.71 2.32 -21.89
C GLY A 55 -18.64 1.14 -22.11
N ILE A 56 -18.24 0.16 -22.93
CA ILE A 56 -19.03 -1.03 -23.22
C ILE A 56 -19.22 -1.88 -21.95
N ARG A 57 -18.17 -2.17 -21.21
CA ARG A 57 -18.24 -2.96 -19.98
C ARG A 57 -19.05 -2.26 -18.89
N SER A 58 -18.89 -0.95 -18.73
CA SER A 58 -19.67 -0.16 -17.79
C SER A 58 -21.14 -0.06 -18.21
N TYR A 59 -21.41 0.03 -19.53
CA TYR A 59 -22.76 -0.03 -20.07
C TYR A 59 -23.40 -1.39 -19.79
N LEU A 60 -22.69 -2.50 -20.01
CA LEU A 60 -23.15 -3.84 -19.68
C LEU A 60 -23.36 -4.02 -18.17
N ALA A 61 -22.45 -3.51 -17.33
CA ALA A 61 -22.63 -3.50 -15.88
C ALA A 61 -23.88 -2.71 -15.47
N GLY A 62 -24.13 -1.57 -16.12
CA GLY A 62 -25.37 -0.79 -15.94
C GLY A 62 -26.62 -1.55 -16.39
N LEU A 63 -26.55 -2.35 -17.46
CA LEU A 63 -27.67 -3.22 -17.89
C LEU A 63 -27.96 -4.34 -16.90
N THR A 64 -26.94 -4.87 -16.22
CA THR A 64 -27.13 -5.83 -15.11
C THR A 64 -27.70 -5.19 -13.85
N ARG A 65 -27.84 -3.85 -13.85
CA ARG A 65 -28.34 -3.03 -12.74
C ARG A 65 -27.68 -3.40 -11.41
N PRO A 66 -26.40 -3.07 -11.22
CA PRO A 66 -25.76 -3.21 -9.92
C PRO A 66 -26.45 -2.28 -8.91
N ASP A 67 -26.51 -2.70 -7.66
CA ASP A 67 -27.04 -1.90 -6.57
C ASP A 67 -26.04 -0.85 -6.09
N PHE A 68 -24.74 -1.12 -6.31
CA PHE A 68 -23.62 -0.25 -5.96
C PHE A 68 -22.46 -0.39 -6.94
N VAL A 69 -21.74 0.70 -7.19
CA VAL A 69 -20.52 0.71 -8.01
C VAL A 69 -19.32 1.09 -7.15
N PHE A 70 -18.22 0.37 -7.28
CA PHE A 70 -16.98 0.73 -6.59
C PHE A 70 -15.82 0.91 -7.57
N TYR A 71 -15.12 2.01 -7.43
CA TYR A 71 -13.93 2.35 -8.22
C TYR A 71 -12.69 2.28 -7.34
N ASP A 72 -11.71 1.50 -7.76
CA ASP A 72 -10.43 1.43 -7.05
C ASP A 72 -9.52 2.65 -7.31
N HIS A 73 -9.90 3.54 -8.22
CA HIS A 73 -9.07 4.69 -8.58
C HIS A 73 -9.92 5.86 -9.10
N VAL A 74 -9.53 7.09 -8.73
CA VAL A 74 -10.25 8.32 -9.14
C VAL A 74 -10.40 8.47 -10.66
N HIS A 75 -9.44 8.01 -11.45
CA HIS A 75 -9.54 8.05 -12.92
C HIS A 75 -10.71 7.25 -13.45
N LEU A 76 -10.98 6.09 -12.86
CA LEU A 76 -12.10 5.24 -13.28
C LEU A 76 -13.43 5.84 -12.84
N ALA A 77 -13.46 6.47 -11.67
CA ALA A 77 -14.66 7.15 -11.16
C ALA A 77 -15.14 8.28 -12.09
N THR A 78 -14.24 8.92 -12.87
CA THR A 78 -14.65 9.94 -13.85
C THR A 78 -15.60 9.41 -14.93
N LEU A 79 -15.68 8.09 -15.10
CA LEU A 79 -16.57 7.44 -16.06
C LEU A 79 -18.02 7.35 -15.55
N HIS A 80 -18.22 7.44 -14.24
CA HIS A 80 -19.54 7.28 -13.63
C HIS A 80 -20.57 8.25 -14.22
N ALA A 81 -20.26 9.54 -14.26
CA ALA A 81 -21.13 10.56 -14.85
C ALA A 81 -21.22 10.48 -16.37
N ALA A 82 -20.22 9.91 -17.04
CA ALA A 82 -20.19 9.78 -18.50
C ALA A 82 -21.13 8.67 -19.02
N ILE A 83 -21.49 7.68 -18.17
CA ILE A 83 -22.29 6.52 -18.54
C ILE A 83 -23.71 6.69 -18.00
N PRO A 84 -24.72 6.93 -18.89
CA PRO A 84 -26.08 7.21 -18.44
C PRO A 84 -26.67 6.12 -17.53
N ALA A 85 -26.36 4.85 -17.78
CA ALA A 85 -26.85 3.72 -17.00
C ALA A 85 -26.33 3.71 -15.55
N LEU A 86 -25.19 4.33 -15.27
CA LEU A 86 -24.57 4.38 -13.93
C LEU A 86 -24.97 5.61 -13.10
N ARG A 87 -25.38 6.71 -13.73
CA ARG A 87 -25.59 8.03 -13.09
C ARG A 87 -26.51 8.02 -11.86
N ARG A 88 -27.42 7.06 -11.75
CA ARG A 88 -28.37 6.94 -10.63
C ARG A 88 -27.98 5.87 -9.62
N ILE A 89 -26.88 5.18 -9.84
CA ILE A 89 -26.43 4.12 -8.97
C ILE A 89 -25.45 4.72 -7.95
N PRO A 90 -25.60 4.48 -6.65
CA PRO A 90 -24.65 4.97 -5.66
C PRO A 90 -23.26 4.36 -5.90
N TYR A 91 -22.21 5.13 -5.61
CA TYR A 91 -20.84 4.65 -5.84
C TYR A 91 -19.85 5.10 -4.78
N GLY A 92 -18.80 4.30 -4.65
CA GLY A 92 -17.64 4.59 -3.80
C GLY A 92 -16.34 4.66 -4.59
N VAL A 93 -15.36 5.36 -4.04
CA VAL A 93 -14.02 5.50 -4.64
C VAL A 93 -12.96 5.23 -3.59
N PHE A 94 -11.96 4.39 -3.95
CA PHE A 94 -10.77 4.19 -3.15
C PHE A 94 -9.65 5.15 -3.60
N LEU A 95 -8.98 5.78 -2.63
CA LEU A 95 -7.92 6.75 -2.83
C LEU A 95 -6.62 6.19 -2.25
N HIS A 96 -5.60 6.02 -3.10
CA HIS A 96 -4.35 5.37 -2.72
C HIS A 96 -3.30 6.31 -2.15
N GLY A 97 -3.27 7.59 -2.60
CA GLY A 97 -2.32 8.59 -2.14
C GLY A 97 -1.86 9.53 -3.24
N ILE A 98 -0.83 9.18 -4.00
CA ILE A 98 -0.16 10.07 -4.97
C ILE A 98 -1.15 10.77 -5.92
N GLU A 99 -2.18 10.07 -6.37
CA GLU A 99 -3.19 10.60 -7.31
C GLU A 99 -4.09 11.67 -6.71
N VAL A 100 -4.15 11.78 -5.36
CA VAL A 100 -4.95 12.78 -4.63
C VAL A 100 -4.10 13.78 -3.84
N TRP A 101 -2.79 13.66 -3.85
CA TRP A 101 -1.86 14.62 -3.27
C TRP A 101 -1.46 15.74 -4.24
N VAL A 102 -2.14 15.81 -5.36
CA VAL A 102 -2.04 16.86 -6.36
C VAL A 102 -3.38 17.60 -6.49
N PRO A 103 -3.41 18.85 -6.95
CA PRO A 103 -4.67 19.55 -7.20
C PRO A 103 -5.53 18.80 -8.21
N LEU A 104 -6.75 18.48 -7.82
CA LEU A 104 -7.72 17.80 -8.66
C LEU A 104 -8.77 18.78 -9.15
N LEU A 105 -8.95 18.86 -10.47
CA LEU A 105 -9.87 19.79 -11.14
C LEU A 105 -10.78 19.05 -12.13
N GLY A 106 -11.89 19.69 -12.48
CA GLY A 106 -12.82 19.22 -13.50
C GLY A 106 -13.40 17.85 -13.17
N ARG A 107 -13.41 16.93 -14.13
CA ARG A 107 -14.07 15.62 -14.00
C ARG A 107 -13.61 14.78 -12.81
N ARG A 108 -12.35 14.93 -12.36
CA ARG A 108 -11.86 14.21 -11.17
C ARG A 108 -12.47 14.78 -9.90
N GLN A 109 -12.52 16.12 -9.80
CA GLN A 109 -13.18 16.80 -8.69
C GLN A 109 -14.67 16.44 -8.64
N GLU A 110 -15.38 16.54 -9.77
CA GLU A 110 -16.79 16.18 -9.89
C GLU A 110 -17.05 14.73 -9.46
N ALA A 111 -16.19 13.79 -9.90
CA ALA A 111 -16.31 12.38 -9.54
C ALA A 111 -16.12 12.11 -8.04
N LEU A 112 -15.28 12.89 -7.34
CA LEU A 112 -15.11 12.73 -5.90
C LEU A 112 -16.20 13.46 -5.11
N LEU A 113 -16.68 14.60 -5.58
CA LEU A 113 -17.82 15.31 -4.96
C LEU A 113 -19.13 14.54 -5.08
N GLY A 114 -19.31 13.81 -6.19
CA GLY A 114 -20.52 12.99 -6.42
C GLY A 114 -20.48 11.61 -5.78
N ALA A 115 -19.34 11.17 -5.22
CA ALA A 115 -19.23 9.87 -4.59
C ALA A 115 -20.01 9.81 -3.27
N ASN A 116 -20.71 8.71 -3.05
CA ASN A 116 -21.45 8.46 -1.80
C ASN A 116 -20.50 8.08 -0.65
N VAL A 117 -19.35 7.49 -0.97
CA VAL A 117 -18.32 7.16 0.00
C VAL A 117 -16.93 7.29 -0.63
N LEU A 118 -16.03 7.95 0.08
CA LEU A 118 -14.61 7.97 -0.22
C LEU A 118 -13.88 7.13 0.84
N ILE A 119 -12.96 6.28 0.41
CA ILE A 119 -12.13 5.46 1.28
C ILE A 119 -10.68 5.78 0.99
N VAL A 120 -9.89 5.95 2.04
CA VAL A 120 -8.42 6.13 1.98
C VAL A 120 -7.73 5.04 2.80
N ASN A 121 -6.50 4.73 2.45
CA ASN A 121 -5.72 3.70 3.12
C ASN A 121 -5.04 4.13 4.43
N SER A 122 -4.95 5.44 4.72
CA SER A 122 -4.31 5.96 5.94
C SER A 122 -4.83 7.35 6.32
N VAL A 123 -4.64 7.74 7.58
CA VAL A 123 -4.91 9.11 8.06
C VAL A 123 -3.96 10.10 7.38
N ALA A 124 -2.69 9.72 7.21
CA ALA A 124 -1.71 10.54 6.50
C ALA A 124 -2.17 10.88 5.07
N THR A 125 -2.71 9.89 4.35
CA THR A 125 -3.30 10.11 3.01
C THR A 125 -4.50 11.06 3.07
N GLU A 126 -5.40 10.89 4.02
CA GLU A 126 -6.60 11.74 4.17
C GLU A 126 -6.21 13.20 4.44
N VAL A 127 -5.31 13.40 5.40
CA VAL A 127 -4.84 14.74 5.79
C VAL A 127 -4.17 15.46 4.63
N LEU A 128 -3.26 14.77 3.92
CA LEU A 128 -2.53 15.38 2.81
C LEU A 128 -3.45 15.63 1.61
N ALA A 129 -4.34 14.72 1.29
CA ALA A 129 -5.31 14.89 0.21
C ALA A 129 -6.21 16.11 0.44
N ARG A 130 -6.71 16.31 1.66
CA ARG A 130 -7.54 17.48 2.00
C ARG A 130 -6.75 18.77 2.13
N LYS A 131 -5.49 18.71 2.55
CA LYS A 131 -4.61 19.89 2.54
C LYS A 131 -4.42 20.43 1.13
N VAL A 132 -4.26 19.54 0.13
CA VAL A 132 -4.08 19.91 -1.28
C VAL A 132 -5.41 20.21 -1.96
N ASN A 133 -6.48 19.53 -1.57
CA ASN A 133 -7.83 19.65 -2.12
C ASN A 133 -8.82 19.97 -0.98
N PRO A 134 -8.90 21.23 -0.50
CA PRO A 134 -9.74 21.58 0.68
C PRO A 134 -11.24 21.32 0.50
N TRP A 135 -11.69 21.20 -0.74
CA TRP A 135 -13.06 20.87 -1.12
C TRP A 135 -13.38 19.37 -0.98
N LEU A 136 -12.36 18.51 -0.81
CA LEU A 136 -12.54 17.05 -0.77
C LEU A 136 -13.40 16.65 0.44
N PRO A 137 -14.50 15.89 0.24
CA PRO A 137 -15.27 15.34 1.35
C PRO A 137 -14.41 14.45 2.25
N LYS A 138 -14.76 14.38 3.54
CA LYS A 138 -14.05 13.51 4.48
C LYS A 138 -14.14 12.05 4.03
N ALA A 139 -12.99 11.40 3.89
CA ALA A 139 -12.90 10.00 3.55
C ALA A 139 -12.93 9.10 4.80
N LYS A 140 -13.41 7.87 4.65
CA LYS A 140 -13.31 6.83 5.67
C LYS A 140 -11.92 6.19 5.58
N VAL A 141 -11.19 6.16 6.69
CA VAL A 141 -9.86 5.53 6.73
C VAL A 141 -10.03 4.03 6.91
N VAL A 142 -9.45 3.27 6.00
CA VAL A 142 -9.45 1.80 5.99
C VAL A 142 -8.04 1.32 5.76
N TRP A 143 -7.33 1.02 6.84
CA TRP A 143 -5.98 0.44 6.75
C TRP A 143 -6.01 -0.85 5.99
N LEU A 144 -5.01 -1.06 5.13
CA LEU A 144 -4.87 -2.26 4.32
C LEU A 144 -4.54 -3.49 5.17
N GLY A 145 -4.62 -4.65 4.55
CA GLY A 145 -4.25 -5.92 5.12
C GLY A 145 -3.13 -6.60 4.34
N VAL A 146 -2.40 -7.45 5.03
CA VAL A 146 -1.39 -8.34 4.46
C VAL A 146 -1.70 -9.79 4.88
N PRO A 147 -1.20 -10.80 4.15
CA PRO A 147 -1.28 -12.18 4.60
C PRO A 147 -0.65 -12.35 5.98
N GLY A 148 -1.27 -13.16 6.82
CA GLY A 148 -0.70 -13.56 8.10
C GLY A 148 0.35 -14.66 7.90
N HIS A 149 1.50 -14.51 8.52
CA HIS A 149 2.54 -15.55 8.54
C HIS A 149 2.77 -16.03 9.96
N ALA A 150 3.01 -17.34 10.09
CA ALA A 150 3.49 -17.89 11.35
C ALA A 150 4.84 -17.25 11.67
N ARG A 151 5.06 -16.91 12.94
CA ARG A 151 6.34 -16.38 13.36
C ARG A 151 7.44 -17.39 13.05
N PRO A 152 8.51 -16.98 12.34
CA PRO A 152 9.65 -17.87 12.10
C PRO A 152 10.20 -18.40 13.44
N ALA A 153 10.60 -19.65 13.48
CA ALA A 153 11.42 -20.15 14.59
C ALA A 153 12.69 -19.29 14.68
N ASP A 154 13.20 -19.04 15.88
CA ASP A 154 14.22 -18.03 16.28
C ASP A 154 15.56 -17.99 15.49
N VAL A 155 15.63 -18.52 14.30
CA VAL A 155 16.85 -18.53 13.48
C VAL A 155 16.78 -17.42 12.43
N ARG A 156 16.97 -16.17 12.84
CA ARG A 156 17.32 -15.13 11.88
C ARG A 156 18.75 -15.33 11.38
N SER A 157 18.96 -15.02 10.11
CA SER A 157 20.29 -15.04 9.49
C SER A 157 21.33 -14.40 10.43
N SER A 158 22.41 -15.13 10.70
CA SER A 158 23.57 -14.58 11.42
C SER A 158 24.21 -13.40 10.68
N ARG A 159 23.86 -13.21 9.40
CA ARG A 159 24.40 -12.14 8.56
C ARG A 159 23.59 -10.86 8.72
N PRO A 160 24.24 -9.69 8.86
CA PRO A 160 23.57 -8.39 8.99
C PRO A 160 23.06 -7.91 7.62
N ILE A 161 21.93 -8.47 7.17
CA ILE A 161 21.32 -8.12 5.88
C ILE A 161 20.23 -7.09 6.12
N GLY A 162 20.42 -5.90 5.56
CA GLY A 162 19.38 -4.89 5.42
C GLY A 162 18.72 -5.00 4.06
N LEU A 163 17.40 -4.88 4.03
CA LEU A 163 16.58 -5.05 2.84
C LEU A 163 15.85 -3.76 2.50
N ILE A 164 15.75 -3.39 1.22
CA ILE A 164 14.82 -2.40 0.70
C ILE A 164 13.99 -3.01 -0.42
N VAL A 165 12.67 -2.89 -0.35
CA VAL A 165 11.73 -3.43 -1.33
C VAL A 165 10.86 -2.31 -1.88
N GLY A 166 10.91 -2.10 -3.18
CA GLY A 166 10.10 -1.08 -3.83
C GLY A 166 10.54 -0.76 -5.26
N ARG A 167 9.69 -0.01 -5.97
CA ARG A 167 10.03 0.46 -7.32
C ARG A 167 11.19 1.44 -7.27
N MET A 168 12.12 1.26 -8.20
CA MET A 168 13.23 2.18 -8.43
C MET A 168 12.86 3.13 -9.58
N ALA A 169 11.88 3.99 -9.34
CA ALA A 169 11.38 4.92 -10.35
C ALA A 169 11.95 6.32 -10.14
N SER A 170 12.39 6.98 -11.22
CA SER A 170 12.97 8.33 -11.18
C SER A 170 12.00 9.38 -10.59
N ALA A 171 10.70 9.16 -10.76
CA ALA A 171 9.64 9.98 -10.17
C ALA A 171 9.40 9.71 -8.66
N GLU A 172 9.99 8.63 -8.11
CA GLU A 172 9.74 8.17 -6.72
C GLU A 172 11.05 8.12 -5.89
N ARG A 173 12.03 8.97 -6.17
CA ARG A 173 13.32 8.99 -5.44
C ARG A 173 13.19 9.28 -3.95
N LEU A 174 12.03 9.81 -3.52
CA LEU A 174 11.71 10.00 -2.10
C LEU A 174 11.54 8.70 -1.31
N LYS A 175 11.66 7.53 -1.93
CA LYS A 175 11.69 6.21 -1.26
C LYS A 175 12.98 5.92 -0.50
N GLY A 176 14.02 6.77 -0.66
CA GLY A 176 15.20 6.75 0.19
C GLY A 176 16.34 5.85 -0.28
N HIS A 177 16.29 5.30 -1.51
CA HIS A 177 17.40 4.50 -2.06
C HIS A 177 18.72 5.28 -2.05
N ASP A 178 18.70 6.53 -2.56
CA ASP A 178 19.89 7.37 -2.60
C ASP A 178 20.41 7.69 -1.19
N SER A 179 19.54 8.09 -0.26
CA SER A 179 19.93 8.41 1.12
C SER A 179 20.55 7.21 1.84
N LEU A 180 20.04 6.01 1.56
CA LEU A 180 20.60 4.80 2.12
C LEU A 180 21.98 4.50 1.53
N MET A 181 22.17 4.68 0.22
CA MET A 181 23.49 4.55 -0.41
C MET A 181 24.49 5.59 0.09
N ASP A 182 24.04 6.82 0.39
CA ASP A 182 24.87 7.87 1.02
C ASP A 182 25.38 7.46 2.41
N ALA A 183 24.56 6.76 3.17
CA ALA A 183 24.88 6.31 4.52
C ALA A 183 25.65 4.97 4.54
N TRP A 184 25.62 4.22 3.44
CA TRP A 184 26.10 2.83 3.40
C TRP A 184 27.57 2.64 3.76
N PRO A 185 28.53 3.50 3.29
CA PRO A 185 29.93 3.40 3.70
C PRO A 185 30.14 3.48 5.22
N GLU A 186 29.42 4.38 5.91
CA GLU A 186 29.53 4.52 7.36
C GLU A 186 28.86 3.36 8.10
N ILE A 187 27.77 2.82 7.56
CA ILE A 187 27.13 1.60 8.08
C ILE A 187 28.11 0.42 7.97
N CYS A 188 28.79 0.24 6.82
CA CYS A 188 29.81 -0.79 6.65
C CYS A 188 31.02 -0.60 7.57
N ALA A 189 31.43 0.64 7.87
CA ALA A 189 32.47 0.91 8.83
C ALA A 189 32.09 0.47 10.25
N ALA A 190 30.81 0.64 10.63
CA ALA A 190 30.28 0.20 11.92
C ALA A 190 29.96 -1.31 11.98
N VAL A 191 29.59 -1.90 10.83
CA VAL A 191 29.19 -3.32 10.68
C VAL A 191 29.84 -3.88 9.41
N PRO A 192 31.10 -4.37 9.46
CA PRO A 192 31.89 -4.73 8.27
C PRO A 192 31.25 -5.78 7.35
N ASP A 193 30.47 -6.72 7.92
CA ASP A 193 29.81 -7.79 7.17
C ASP A 193 28.39 -7.39 6.68
N ALA A 194 28.01 -6.12 6.83
CA ALA A 194 26.70 -5.65 6.41
C ALA A 194 26.47 -5.85 4.90
N LYS A 195 25.27 -6.29 4.54
CA LYS A 195 24.80 -6.37 3.16
C LYS A 195 23.53 -5.56 3.00
N LEU A 196 23.42 -4.86 1.87
CA LEU A 196 22.24 -4.15 1.44
C LEU A 196 21.65 -4.86 0.23
N VAL A 197 20.47 -5.44 0.39
CA VAL A 197 19.73 -6.09 -0.70
C VAL A 197 18.62 -5.15 -1.18
N MET A 198 18.66 -4.81 -2.47
CA MET A 198 17.66 -3.97 -3.11
C MET A 198 16.78 -4.82 -4.04
N VAL A 199 15.47 -4.86 -3.76
CA VAL A 199 14.47 -5.63 -4.51
C VAL A 199 13.51 -4.67 -5.21
N GLY A 200 13.30 -4.88 -6.49
CA GLY A 200 12.40 -4.10 -7.33
C GLY A 200 13.05 -3.66 -8.62
N THR A 201 12.26 -3.08 -9.50
CA THR A 201 12.70 -2.57 -10.80
C THR A 201 12.18 -1.15 -11.03
N GLY A 202 12.70 -0.50 -12.06
CA GLY A 202 12.25 0.82 -12.49
C GLY A 202 13.24 1.49 -13.43
N ASP A 203 12.83 2.65 -13.94
CA ASP A 203 13.65 3.44 -14.87
C ASP A 203 14.91 4.04 -14.23
N ASP A 204 14.98 4.11 -12.89
CA ASP A 204 16.12 4.62 -12.13
C ASP A 204 17.10 3.52 -11.67
N GLU A 205 16.75 2.24 -11.85
CA GLU A 205 17.57 1.09 -11.44
C GLU A 205 18.99 1.15 -12.02
N ARG A 206 19.12 1.45 -13.33
CA ARG A 206 20.43 1.55 -13.99
C ARG A 206 21.30 2.66 -13.41
N ARG A 207 20.70 3.77 -12.95
CA ARG A 207 21.43 4.87 -12.30
C ARG A 207 21.95 4.43 -10.94
N LEU A 208 21.14 3.79 -10.13
CA LEU A 208 21.50 3.27 -8.81
C LEU A 208 22.62 2.22 -8.93
N HIS A 209 22.52 1.32 -9.88
CA HIS A 209 23.58 0.34 -10.19
C HIS A 209 24.93 1.00 -10.52
N ARG A 210 24.91 1.95 -11.46
CA ARG A 210 26.12 2.70 -11.84
C ARG A 210 26.72 3.42 -10.64
N ARG A 211 25.88 4.03 -9.81
CA ARG A 211 26.31 4.70 -8.59
C ARG A 211 27.02 3.75 -7.62
N ALA A 212 26.45 2.57 -7.35
CA ALA A 212 27.04 1.57 -6.47
C ALA A 212 28.45 1.16 -6.94
N VAL A 213 28.63 0.99 -8.27
CA VAL A 213 29.92 0.65 -8.86
C VAL A 213 30.91 1.82 -8.78
N GLN A 214 30.49 3.03 -9.14
CA GLN A 214 31.38 4.24 -9.16
C GLN A 214 31.83 4.61 -7.76
N GLU A 215 30.97 4.53 -6.77
CA GLU A 215 31.27 4.83 -5.37
C GLU A 215 31.87 3.62 -4.62
N ARG A 216 32.03 2.48 -5.32
CA ARG A 216 32.61 1.24 -4.76
C ARG A 216 31.91 0.81 -3.48
N LEU A 217 30.56 0.86 -3.48
CA LEU A 217 29.76 0.48 -2.32
C LEU A 217 29.83 -1.04 -2.11
N ASN A 218 30.53 -1.47 -1.07
CA ASN A 218 30.67 -2.88 -0.74
C ASN A 218 29.36 -3.46 -0.20
N GLY A 219 29.06 -4.72 -0.53
CA GLY A 219 27.92 -5.45 0.03
C GLY A 219 26.55 -5.00 -0.50
N VAL A 220 26.48 -4.16 -1.54
CA VAL A 220 25.21 -3.76 -2.18
C VAL A 220 24.87 -4.73 -3.30
N GLU A 221 23.67 -5.32 -3.23
CA GLU A 221 23.16 -6.30 -4.19
C GLU A 221 21.78 -5.85 -4.72
N PHE A 222 21.61 -5.91 -6.04
CA PHE A 222 20.33 -5.61 -6.70
C PHE A 222 19.76 -6.90 -7.28
N LEU A 223 18.56 -7.27 -6.86
CA LEU A 223 17.91 -8.51 -7.29
C LEU A 223 16.87 -8.30 -8.41
N GLY A 224 16.58 -7.05 -8.76
CA GLY A 224 15.54 -6.75 -9.73
C GLY A 224 14.16 -7.25 -9.29
N TYR A 225 13.34 -7.68 -10.26
CA TYR A 225 12.07 -8.35 -9.99
C TYR A 225 12.30 -9.78 -9.54
N ILE A 226 11.62 -10.19 -8.47
CA ILE A 226 11.66 -11.55 -7.91
C ILE A 226 10.24 -12.07 -7.70
N SER A 227 10.08 -13.40 -7.64
CA SER A 227 8.80 -14.03 -7.31
C SER A 227 8.39 -13.74 -5.86
N ASP A 228 7.11 -13.91 -5.56
CA ASP A 228 6.58 -13.73 -4.21
C ASP A 228 7.25 -14.69 -3.22
N GLU A 229 7.46 -15.98 -3.59
CA GLU A 229 8.15 -16.97 -2.75
C GLU A 229 9.60 -16.56 -2.45
N ARG A 230 10.32 -16.02 -3.45
CA ARG A 230 11.69 -15.54 -3.23
C ARG A 230 11.70 -14.29 -2.37
N ARG A 231 10.72 -13.41 -2.51
CA ARG A 231 10.56 -12.21 -1.66
C ARG A 231 10.33 -12.62 -0.19
N ASP A 232 9.44 -13.59 0.04
CA ASP A 232 9.13 -14.10 1.38
C ASP A 232 10.39 -14.71 2.03
N HIS A 233 11.16 -15.50 1.27
CA HIS A 233 12.42 -16.04 1.74
C HIS A 233 13.46 -14.93 2.09
N ILE A 234 13.50 -13.85 1.31
CA ILE A 234 14.38 -12.71 1.59
C ILE A 234 13.93 -11.96 2.86
N TYR A 235 12.62 -11.77 3.07
CA TYR A 235 12.12 -11.22 4.33
C TYR A 235 12.57 -12.07 5.53
N GLN A 236 12.43 -13.39 5.44
CA GLN A 236 12.84 -14.33 6.50
C GLN A 236 14.35 -14.32 6.77
N SER A 237 15.17 -14.12 5.74
CA SER A 237 16.63 -14.17 5.85
C SER A 237 17.29 -12.82 6.13
N SER A 238 16.55 -11.72 6.12
CA SER A 238 17.04 -10.37 6.39
C SER A 238 16.99 -10.04 7.88
N ARG A 239 17.76 -9.02 8.29
CA ARG A 239 17.79 -8.54 9.68
C ARG A 239 16.85 -7.36 9.91
N MET A 240 16.63 -6.54 8.89
CA MET A 240 15.70 -5.41 8.96
C MET A 240 15.25 -4.99 7.55
N LEU A 241 14.09 -4.32 7.49
CA LEU A 241 13.67 -3.59 6.29
C LEU A 241 13.97 -2.11 6.43
N PHE A 242 14.60 -1.53 5.41
CA PHE A 242 14.70 -0.09 5.23
C PHE A 242 13.47 0.42 4.48
N TYR A 243 12.74 1.29 5.13
CA TYR A 243 11.55 1.90 4.56
C TYR A 243 11.51 3.42 4.79
N PRO A 244 12.60 4.15 4.48
CA PRO A 244 12.72 5.57 4.80
C PRO A 244 11.99 6.45 3.77
N SER A 245 10.79 6.05 3.38
CA SER A 245 10.00 6.75 2.37
C SER A 245 9.33 8.00 2.93
N LYS A 246 9.50 9.14 2.26
CA LYS A 246 8.83 10.41 2.62
C LYS A 246 7.37 10.46 2.17
N GLN A 247 7.01 9.71 1.13
CA GLN A 247 5.68 9.76 0.54
C GLN A 247 5.19 8.34 0.25
N GLU A 248 4.31 7.87 1.10
CA GLU A 248 3.63 6.60 0.94
C GLU A 248 2.17 6.72 1.36
N GLY A 249 1.29 6.04 0.62
CA GLY A 249 -0.12 5.99 0.95
C GLY A 249 -0.41 5.14 2.17
N PHE A 250 0.21 3.94 2.22
CA PHE A 250 0.08 3.00 3.34
C PHE A 250 1.41 2.38 3.75
N GLY A 251 2.20 1.88 2.78
CA GLY A 251 3.44 1.21 3.12
C GLY A 251 3.32 -0.31 3.21
N LEU A 252 2.74 -0.92 2.18
CA LEU A 252 2.58 -2.38 2.12
C LEU A 252 3.87 -3.13 2.39
N ALA A 253 5.00 -2.71 1.80
CA ALA A 253 6.29 -3.38 2.00
C ALA A 253 6.74 -3.40 3.48
N GLY A 254 6.48 -2.31 4.22
CA GLY A 254 6.76 -2.26 5.67
C GLY A 254 5.88 -3.23 6.46
N THR A 255 4.59 -3.26 6.14
CA THR A 255 3.63 -4.15 6.80
C THR A 255 3.86 -5.62 6.43
N GLU A 256 4.21 -5.92 5.16
CA GLU A 256 4.62 -7.26 4.72
C GLU A 256 5.87 -7.73 5.47
N ALA A 257 6.94 -6.92 5.50
CA ALA A 257 8.15 -7.28 6.23
C ALA A 257 7.88 -7.55 7.72
N ALA A 258 7.07 -6.71 8.36
CA ALA A 258 6.66 -6.89 9.75
C ALA A 258 5.86 -8.19 9.95
N SER A 259 5.07 -8.66 8.95
CA SER A 259 4.39 -9.95 9.02
C SER A 259 5.34 -11.16 9.06
N PHE A 260 6.60 -10.95 8.63
CA PHE A 260 7.69 -11.92 8.73
C PHE A 260 8.60 -11.70 9.97
N ASP A 261 8.12 -11.01 10.99
CA ASP A 261 8.90 -10.74 12.22
C ASP A 261 10.15 -9.87 11.97
N LEU A 262 10.12 -9.01 10.92
CA LEU A 262 11.23 -8.16 10.52
C LEU A 262 11.04 -6.74 11.05
N PRO A 263 11.99 -6.17 11.82
CA PRO A 263 11.88 -4.78 12.24
C PRO A 263 11.98 -3.84 11.05
N VAL A 264 11.24 -2.75 11.11
CA VAL A 264 11.13 -1.76 10.04
C VAL A 264 11.82 -0.47 10.45
N LEU A 265 12.73 0.04 9.61
CA LEU A 265 13.17 1.41 9.70
C LEU A 265 12.21 2.29 8.89
N GLY A 266 11.56 3.23 9.54
CA GLY A 266 10.73 4.25 8.92
C GLY A 266 11.31 5.66 9.07
N LEU A 267 10.52 6.64 8.64
CA LEU A 267 10.83 8.05 8.82
C LEU A 267 9.78 8.69 9.71
N ALA A 268 10.21 9.47 10.69
CA ALA A 268 9.32 10.22 11.59
C ALA A 268 8.42 11.18 10.81
N GLY A 269 7.20 11.39 11.28
CA GLY A 269 6.20 12.24 10.62
C GLY A 269 5.60 11.66 9.34
N THR A 270 5.79 10.38 9.04
CA THR A 270 5.22 9.70 7.85
C THR A 270 4.16 8.67 8.24
N VAL A 271 3.56 8.03 7.24
CA VAL A 271 2.60 6.94 7.44
C VAL A 271 3.19 5.77 8.24
N THR A 272 4.51 5.56 8.20
CA THR A 272 5.15 4.51 8.99
C THR A 272 4.92 4.70 10.48
N GLU A 273 5.00 5.93 10.99
CA GLU A 273 4.72 6.25 12.39
C GLU A 273 3.23 6.09 12.75
N GLU A 274 2.32 6.36 11.81
CA GLU A 274 0.89 6.08 11.99
C GLU A 274 0.63 4.58 12.17
N LEU A 275 1.21 3.76 11.29
CA LEU A 275 0.98 2.31 11.30
C LEU A 275 1.70 1.61 12.46
N PHE A 276 2.90 2.05 12.74
CA PHE A 276 3.80 1.50 13.75
C PHE A 276 4.23 2.60 14.72
N PRO A 277 3.39 2.96 15.70
CA PRO A 277 3.77 3.90 16.74
C PRO A 277 5.03 3.45 17.51
N PRO A 278 5.76 4.35 18.17
CA PRO A 278 6.91 3.99 18.99
C PRO A 278 6.62 2.82 19.93
N GLY A 279 7.54 1.86 20.03
CA GLY A 279 7.37 0.64 20.83
C GLY A 279 6.69 -0.53 20.11
N THR A 280 6.31 -0.38 18.85
CA THR A 280 5.68 -1.44 18.04
C THR A 280 6.60 -2.03 16.97
N GLY A 281 7.91 -2.10 17.25
CA GLY A 281 8.88 -2.77 16.39
C GLY A 281 9.40 -1.95 15.21
N VAL A 282 9.17 -0.63 15.23
CA VAL A 282 9.73 0.30 14.26
C VAL A 282 10.85 1.12 14.89
N VAL A 283 11.86 1.43 14.10
CA VAL A 283 12.84 2.47 14.39
C VAL A 283 12.58 3.63 13.44
N LEU A 284 12.43 4.84 13.98
CA LEU A 284 12.16 6.03 13.19
C LEU A 284 13.41 6.89 13.07
N ALA A 285 13.96 7.02 11.86
CA ALA A 285 14.94 8.05 11.59
C ALA A 285 14.29 9.42 11.61
N SER A 286 14.95 10.42 12.23
CA SER A 286 14.42 11.79 12.32
C SER A 286 14.42 12.48 10.95
N SER A 287 15.38 12.14 10.09
CA SER A 287 15.45 12.62 8.71
C SER A 287 16.15 11.63 7.78
N LEU A 288 16.24 11.98 6.48
CA LEU A 288 17.04 11.24 5.50
C LEU A 288 18.50 11.68 5.48
N ALA A 289 18.97 12.48 6.43
CA ALA A 289 20.37 12.83 6.55
C ALA A 289 21.20 11.59 6.93
N LYS A 290 22.40 11.51 6.42
CA LYS A 290 23.28 10.36 6.62
C LYS A 290 23.48 9.99 8.10
N PRO A 291 23.78 10.91 9.04
CA PRO A 291 23.92 10.54 10.44
C PRO A 291 22.67 9.89 11.03
N ASP A 292 21.48 10.44 10.74
CA ASP A 292 20.22 9.94 11.28
C ASP A 292 19.91 8.51 10.80
N ILE A 293 20.29 8.20 9.53
CA ILE A 293 20.14 6.85 8.97
C ILE A 293 21.15 5.90 9.61
N VAL A 294 22.42 6.32 9.75
CA VAL A 294 23.48 5.48 10.37
C VAL A 294 23.09 5.14 11.81
N ASP A 295 22.69 6.13 12.61
CA ASP A 295 22.33 5.95 14.01
C ASP A 295 21.11 5.03 14.18
N ALA A 296 20.16 5.07 13.25
CA ALA A 296 18.99 4.22 13.29
C ALA A 296 19.25 2.77 12.81
N VAL A 297 20.19 2.59 11.87
CA VAL A 297 20.44 1.32 11.17
C VAL A 297 21.52 0.47 11.83
N ALA A 298 22.68 1.08 12.15
CA ALA A 298 23.83 0.34 12.60
C ALA A 298 23.59 -0.52 13.85
N PRO A 299 22.84 -0.06 14.88
CA PRO A 299 22.51 -0.87 16.04
C PRO A 299 21.75 -2.16 15.67
N LEU A 300 20.76 -2.06 14.76
CA LEU A 300 19.94 -3.20 14.35
C LEU A 300 20.74 -4.22 13.53
N LEU A 301 21.62 -3.76 12.64
CA LEU A 301 22.45 -4.65 11.88
C LEU A 301 23.53 -5.30 12.75
N LYS A 302 23.98 -4.63 13.81
CA LYS A 302 25.02 -5.14 14.73
C LYS A 302 24.45 -6.14 15.74
N ASP A 303 23.27 -5.85 16.30
CA ASP A 303 22.65 -6.63 17.37
C ASP A 303 21.44 -7.42 16.86
N ALA A 304 21.65 -8.74 16.71
CA ALA A 304 20.61 -9.65 16.26
C ALA A 304 19.50 -9.84 17.31
N ALA A 305 19.81 -9.72 18.60
CA ALA A 305 18.82 -9.87 19.67
C ALA A 305 17.88 -8.66 19.69
N LEU A 306 18.42 -7.45 19.59
CA LEU A 306 17.62 -6.20 19.44
C LEU A 306 16.74 -6.27 18.21
N ALA A 307 17.28 -6.69 17.06
CA ALA A 307 16.50 -6.82 15.83
C ALA A 307 15.37 -7.87 15.99
N SER A 308 15.61 -8.98 16.69
CA SER A 308 14.58 -10.00 16.93
C SER A 308 13.49 -9.50 17.90
N GLU A 309 13.85 -8.74 18.92
CA GLU A 309 12.89 -8.13 19.85
C GLU A 309 11.96 -7.16 19.13
N LEU A 310 12.54 -6.24 18.37
CA LEU A 310 11.77 -5.27 17.59
C LEU A 310 10.92 -5.94 16.48
N GLY A 311 11.47 -6.96 15.82
CA GLY A 311 10.72 -7.74 14.83
C GLY A 311 9.50 -8.39 15.44
N ARG A 312 9.62 -8.98 16.66
CA ARG A 312 8.49 -9.54 17.39
C ARG A 312 7.40 -8.50 17.63
N ALA A 313 7.76 -7.33 18.12
CA ALA A 313 6.80 -6.26 18.37
C ALA A 313 6.12 -5.80 17.05
N ALA A 314 6.86 -5.74 15.93
CA ALA A 314 6.30 -5.44 14.61
C ALA A 314 5.33 -6.52 14.14
N TRP A 315 5.68 -7.80 14.31
CA TRP A 315 4.82 -8.92 13.98
C TRP A 315 3.52 -8.91 14.81
N GLU A 316 3.60 -8.72 16.12
CA GLU A 316 2.43 -8.60 17.00
C GLU A 316 1.52 -7.44 16.56
N ARG A 317 2.11 -6.30 16.17
CA ARG A 317 1.36 -5.17 15.64
C ARG A 317 0.59 -5.54 14.37
N VAL A 318 1.19 -6.30 13.45
CA VAL A 318 0.54 -6.80 12.24
C VAL A 318 -0.58 -7.78 12.57
N GLN A 319 -0.31 -8.77 13.43
CA GLN A 319 -1.31 -9.77 13.83
C GLN A 319 -2.56 -9.12 14.43
N ASN A 320 -2.40 -8.05 15.19
CA ASN A 320 -3.51 -7.39 15.86
C ASN A 320 -4.24 -6.35 15.00
N ASN A 321 -3.64 -5.89 13.86
CA ASN A 321 -4.20 -4.73 13.17
C ASN A 321 -4.24 -4.82 11.64
N PHE A 322 -3.34 -5.58 11.02
CA PHE A 322 -3.08 -5.48 9.57
C PHE A 322 -3.22 -6.81 8.82
N LEU A 323 -3.89 -7.81 9.38
CA LEU A 323 -4.26 -8.98 8.60
C LEU A 323 -5.39 -8.64 7.61
N GLU A 324 -5.51 -9.44 6.55
CA GLU A 324 -6.56 -9.28 5.54
C GLU A 324 -7.97 -9.27 6.16
N GLU A 325 -8.19 -10.03 7.24
CA GLU A 325 -9.46 -10.05 7.96
C GLU A 325 -9.77 -8.71 8.64
N HIS A 326 -8.76 -8.01 9.15
CA HIS A 326 -8.91 -6.67 9.71
C HIS A 326 -9.26 -5.64 8.64
N PHE A 327 -8.61 -5.71 7.46
CA PHE A 327 -8.99 -4.91 6.31
C PHE A 327 -10.45 -5.18 5.93
N ARG A 328 -10.82 -6.44 5.77
CA ARG A 328 -12.18 -6.86 5.41
C ARG A 328 -13.22 -6.31 6.37
N ALA A 329 -12.98 -6.42 7.67
CA ALA A 329 -13.89 -5.90 8.70
C ALA A 329 -14.04 -4.37 8.62
N ARG A 330 -12.94 -3.62 8.45
CA ARG A 330 -12.95 -2.15 8.31
C ARG A 330 -13.64 -1.72 7.01
N PHE A 331 -13.32 -2.39 5.91
CA PHE A 331 -13.87 -2.08 4.58
C PHE A 331 -15.38 -2.33 4.54
N ARG A 332 -15.82 -3.44 5.10
CA ARG A 332 -17.24 -3.76 5.26
C ARG A 332 -17.96 -2.68 6.05
N LYS A 333 -17.43 -2.31 7.23
CA LYS A 333 -17.98 -1.23 8.06
C LYS A 333 -18.04 0.10 7.31
N ALA A 334 -17.08 0.37 6.45
CA ALA A 334 -17.07 1.58 5.62
C ALA A 334 -18.20 1.60 4.58
N LEU A 335 -18.68 0.45 4.14
CA LEU A 335 -19.73 0.29 3.11
C LEU A 335 -21.09 -0.16 3.67
N ASP A 336 -21.27 -0.21 4.98
CA ASP A 336 -22.46 -0.77 5.65
C ASP A 336 -23.79 -0.11 5.23
N ASP A 337 -23.74 1.18 4.91
CA ASP A 337 -24.91 1.92 4.42
C ASP A 337 -25.36 1.50 3.01
N PHE A 338 -24.44 0.91 2.21
CA PHE A 338 -24.67 0.58 0.79
C PHE A 338 -24.72 -0.92 0.51
N ILE A 339 -24.03 -1.71 1.32
CA ILE A 339 -23.94 -3.18 1.18
C ILE A 339 -24.30 -3.80 2.53
N PRO A 340 -25.60 -4.00 2.81
CA PRO A 340 -26.04 -4.56 4.06
C PRO A 340 -25.57 -6.01 4.22
N TYR A 341 -25.15 -6.36 5.42
CA TYR A 341 -24.71 -7.71 5.76
C TYR A 341 -25.85 -8.71 5.70
N SER A 342 -25.59 -9.88 5.17
CA SER A 342 -26.52 -11.02 5.20
C SER A 342 -26.84 -11.54 6.61
N GLY A 343 -26.24 -10.97 7.66
CA GLY A 343 -26.46 -11.32 9.07
C GLY A 343 -27.10 -10.24 9.94
N THR A 344 -27.29 -9.01 9.45
CA THR A 344 -27.97 -7.95 10.18
C THR A 344 -29.43 -7.86 9.74
N VAL A 345 -30.32 -8.56 10.43
CA VAL A 345 -31.73 -8.19 10.45
C VAL A 345 -31.78 -6.76 10.98
N LYS A 346 -32.11 -5.79 10.11
CA LYS A 346 -32.46 -4.43 10.56
C LYS A 346 -33.58 -4.58 11.57
N SER A 347 -33.27 -4.43 12.85
CA SER A 347 -34.32 -4.20 13.84
C SER A 347 -34.99 -2.90 13.44
N SER A 348 -36.13 -2.99 12.81
CA SER A 348 -37.03 -1.87 12.56
C SER A 348 -37.56 -1.38 13.92
N LEU A 349 -36.76 -0.51 14.55
CA LEU A 349 -37.32 0.38 15.58
C LEU A 349 -38.21 1.38 14.84
N LYS A 350 -39.46 0.99 14.62
CA LYS A 350 -40.55 1.94 14.46
C LYS A 350 -40.68 2.69 15.78
N ALA A 351 -40.30 3.96 15.75
CA ALA A 351 -40.70 4.89 16.78
C ALA A 351 -42.23 5.03 16.67
N SER A 352 -42.92 4.56 17.67
CA SER A 352 -44.33 4.93 18.00
C SER A 352 -44.29 6.26 18.73
#